data_61e07ae256bab0d0b8f962c828638237
#
_entry.id   61e07ae256bab0d0b8f962c828638237
#
_cell.length_a   1.000
_cell.length_b   1.000
_cell.length_c   1.000
_cell.angle_alpha   90.00
_cell.angle_beta   90.00
_cell.angle_gamma   90.00
#
_symmetry.space_group_name_H-M   'P 1'
#
loop_
_entity.id
_entity.type
_entity.pdbx_description
1 polymer ?
#
loop_
_entity_poly.entity_id
_entity_poly.type
_entity_poly.pdbx_seq_one_letter_code
_entity_poly.pdbx_strand_id
1 'polypeptide(L)'
;MNNIIFKKLGTIVLALLIGASVFSLFPTVTKAETTNVTWSDGSLTKTIPEWNQTDITNVGKSSGKWYWEVTLNKGSGDIGVANSDKKKQIRYTGSHGDSHGPTSQSFGTGNYNYGAVYTVNDVISVALDLSNNTITFYKNGVSQGISKYTPSLLGDTVYPYIRNDQLNGSVVYTANFGASDFKYPIPEGFLPYQESGTSTTPDPSTTPDPSDTDGSQPAGDRAILTVTMDNGFDKGFDLSKKELNAFIAWYDAKDAGRGASFFAIDKHNNNKGPFSNRKDYVIFNKILTFEVSEYSTK
;
A
#
# COMPACT_ATOMS: atom_id res chain seq x y z
N MET A 1 15.08 -52.86 71.15
CA MET A 1 14.68 -54.00 70.34
C MET A 1 14.63 -53.47 68.90
N ASN A 2 15.74 -53.59 68.25
CA ASN A 2 16.08 -54.50 67.12
C ASN A 2 14.92 -54.64 66.09
N ASN A 3 15.10 -54.15 64.89
CA ASN A 3 15.53 -54.97 63.80
C ASN A 3 15.87 -54.19 62.55
N ILE A 4 17.04 -54.43 62.07
CA ILE A 4 17.69 -54.15 60.82
C ILE A 4 17.08 -55.10 59.75
N ILE A 5 16.73 -54.64 58.57
CA ILE A 5 16.71 -55.46 57.36
C ILE A 5 17.24 -54.70 56.15
N PHE A 6 18.17 -55.32 55.55
CA PHE A 6 19.08 -55.05 54.47
C PHE A 6 18.43 -54.74 53.11
N LYS A 7 19.08 -53.80 52.40
CA LYS A 7 19.48 -53.78 50.99
C LYS A 7 18.84 -54.70 49.99
N LYS A 8 18.44 -54.11 48.86
CA LYS A 8 18.87 -54.59 47.54
C LYS A 8 19.13 -53.43 46.59
N LEU A 9 20.38 -53.35 46.18
CA LEU A 9 20.89 -52.53 45.09
C LEU A 9 20.35 -53.15 43.79
N GLY A 10 19.59 -52.39 43.02
CA GLY A 10 19.22 -52.72 41.67
C GLY A 10 19.88 -51.68 40.71
N THR A 11 20.92 -52.18 40.04
CA THR A 11 21.62 -51.45 38.99
C THR A 11 20.70 -51.30 37.80
N ILE A 12 20.22 -50.09 37.54
CA ILE A 12 19.52 -49.77 36.29
C ILE A 12 20.57 -49.21 35.34
N VAL A 13 20.86 -49.99 34.30
CA VAL A 13 21.65 -49.56 33.14
C VAL A 13 20.83 -48.56 32.36
N LEU A 14 21.21 -47.31 32.40
CA LEU A 14 20.65 -46.25 31.59
C LEU A 14 21.23 -46.37 30.18
N ALA A 15 20.52 -46.96 29.26
CA ALA A 15 20.85 -46.92 27.84
C ALA A 15 20.56 -45.52 27.29
N LEU A 16 21.62 -44.78 27.04
CA LEU A 16 21.55 -43.48 26.39
C LEU A 16 21.27 -43.65 24.89
N LEU A 17 20.00 -43.60 24.49
CA LEU A 17 19.61 -43.50 23.09
C LEU A 17 19.77 -42.02 22.65
N ILE A 18 20.91 -41.75 22.02
CA ILE A 18 21.10 -40.47 21.28
C ILE A 18 20.29 -40.58 20.00
N GLY A 19 19.03 -40.18 20.08
CA GLY A 19 18.22 -39.86 18.89
C GLY A 19 18.65 -38.53 18.33
N ALA A 20 19.43 -38.53 17.25
CA ALA A 20 19.67 -37.32 16.47
C ALA A 20 18.35 -36.93 15.80
N SER A 21 17.56 -36.10 16.47
CA SER A 21 16.45 -35.37 15.83
C SER A 21 17.06 -34.31 14.93
N VAL A 22 17.10 -34.62 13.64
CA VAL A 22 17.34 -33.64 12.59
C VAL A 22 16.13 -32.71 12.62
N PHE A 23 16.24 -31.60 13.35
CA PHE A 23 15.33 -30.46 13.19
C PHE A 23 15.60 -29.87 11.81
N SER A 24 14.80 -30.26 10.83
CA SER A 24 14.75 -29.52 9.58
C SER A 24 14.13 -28.14 9.89
N LEU A 25 14.99 -27.14 10.00
CA LEU A 25 14.61 -25.74 9.98
C LEU A 25 14.13 -25.39 8.56
N PHE A 26 12.92 -25.80 8.21
CA PHE A 26 12.21 -25.13 7.14
C PHE A 26 11.74 -23.80 7.72
N PRO A 27 12.11 -22.65 7.13
CA PRO A 27 11.49 -21.41 7.50
C PRO A 27 9.99 -21.58 7.19
N THR A 28 9.17 -21.62 8.21
CA THR A 28 7.73 -21.44 8.04
C THR A 28 7.56 -20.04 7.50
N VAL A 29 7.29 -19.92 6.21
CA VAL A 29 6.78 -18.68 5.63
C VAL A 29 5.43 -18.46 6.28
N THR A 30 5.42 -17.72 7.37
CA THR A 30 4.20 -17.16 7.92
C THR A 30 3.68 -16.21 6.85
N LYS A 31 2.64 -16.64 6.13
CA LYS A 31 1.85 -15.76 5.27
C LYS A 31 1.43 -14.60 6.17
N ALA A 32 1.92 -13.40 5.87
CA ALA A 32 1.48 -12.20 6.56
C ALA A 32 -0.05 -12.18 6.44
N GLU A 33 -0.75 -12.24 7.57
CA GLU A 33 -2.19 -12.06 7.57
C GLU A 33 -2.44 -10.64 7.06
N THR A 34 -3.14 -10.54 5.95
CA THR A 34 -3.56 -9.25 5.41
C THR A 34 -4.56 -8.68 6.39
N THR A 35 -4.10 -7.76 7.24
CA THR A 35 -4.99 -7.08 8.18
C THR A 35 -5.91 -6.15 7.38
N ASN A 36 -7.19 -6.48 7.32
CA ASN A 36 -8.17 -5.62 6.68
C ASN A 36 -8.21 -4.26 7.40
N VAL A 37 -8.05 -3.19 6.64
CA VAL A 37 -8.19 -1.82 7.14
C VAL A 37 -9.67 -1.45 7.20
N THR A 38 -10.13 -1.14 8.39
CA THR A 38 -11.52 -0.79 8.68
C THR A 38 -11.58 0.36 9.68
N TRP A 39 -12.75 0.96 9.87
CA TRP A 39 -13.01 1.81 11.03
C TRP A 39 -12.89 0.99 12.33
N SER A 40 -12.88 1.66 13.45
CA SER A 40 -12.64 1.03 14.77
C SER A 40 -13.59 -0.10 15.13
N ASP A 41 -14.77 -0.14 14.52
CA ASP A 41 -15.80 -1.18 14.73
C ASP A 41 -15.73 -2.35 13.75
N GLY A 42 -14.70 -2.40 12.90
CA GLY A 42 -14.52 -3.45 11.91
C GLY A 42 -15.34 -3.26 10.61
N SER A 43 -15.99 -2.11 10.42
CA SER A 43 -16.76 -1.81 9.21
C SER A 43 -16.04 -0.86 8.27
N LEU A 44 -16.45 -0.82 6.99
CA LEU A 44 -16.07 0.23 6.03
C LEU A 44 -17.07 1.39 6.04
N THR A 45 -18.32 1.15 6.48
CA THR A 45 -19.35 2.17 6.60
C THR A 45 -19.57 2.49 8.06
N LYS A 46 -19.30 3.73 8.45
CA LYS A 46 -19.39 4.21 9.85
C LYS A 46 -20.42 5.30 10.02
N THR A 47 -21.25 5.15 11.03
CA THR A 47 -22.14 6.19 11.54
C THR A 47 -21.51 6.87 12.75
N ILE A 48 -21.35 8.18 12.69
CA ILE A 48 -20.92 9.02 13.81
C ILE A 48 -22.15 9.77 14.32
N PRO A 49 -22.74 9.37 15.47
CA PRO A 49 -24.08 9.81 15.88
C PRO A 49 -24.16 11.24 16.34
N GLU A 50 -23.15 11.76 17.03
CA GLU A 50 -23.21 13.03 17.73
C GLU A 50 -22.15 14.01 17.27
N TRP A 51 -22.43 15.30 17.42
CA TRP A 51 -21.49 16.38 17.15
C TRP A 51 -20.15 16.17 17.85
N ASN A 52 -19.08 16.46 17.14
CA ASN A 52 -17.69 16.34 17.60
C ASN A 52 -17.21 14.91 17.92
N GLN A 53 -18.05 13.90 17.75
CA GLN A 53 -17.58 12.53 17.82
C GLN A 53 -16.71 12.18 16.61
N THR A 54 -15.77 11.28 16.83
CA THR A 54 -14.70 10.97 15.86
C THR A 54 -14.43 9.48 15.82
N ASP A 55 -13.91 9.01 14.69
CA ASP A 55 -13.35 7.67 14.58
C ASP A 55 -12.05 7.66 13.78
N ILE A 56 -11.25 6.61 13.96
CA ILE A 56 -10.03 6.32 13.20
C ILE A 56 -10.05 4.85 12.78
N THR A 57 -9.18 4.51 11.85
CA THR A 57 -8.98 3.13 11.43
C THR A 57 -8.27 2.29 12.50
N ASN A 58 -8.41 0.96 12.39
CA ASN A 58 -7.71 -0.03 13.21
C ASN A 58 -6.20 -0.12 12.89
N VAL A 59 -5.77 0.38 11.73
CA VAL A 59 -4.37 0.36 11.27
C VAL A 59 -3.90 1.77 10.99
N GLY A 60 -2.72 2.14 11.52
CA GLY A 60 -2.01 3.37 11.21
C GLY A 60 -0.77 3.12 10.36
N LYS A 61 -0.19 4.17 9.80
CA LYS A 61 1.05 4.16 9.03
C LYS A 61 2.07 5.11 9.61
N SER A 62 3.35 4.71 9.62
CA SER A 62 4.48 5.53 10.10
C SER A 62 5.43 5.96 9.00
N SER A 63 5.30 5.40 7.79
CA SER A 63 6.13 5.71 6.63
C SER A 63 5.37 5.43 5.34
N GLY A 64 5.92 5.82 4.19
CA GLY A 64 5.36 5.53 2.87
C GLY A 64 4.39 6.60 2.36
N LYS A 65 3.79 6.31 1.20
CA LYS A 65 2.83 7.18 0.50
C LYS A 65 1.54 6.41 0.27
N TRP A 66 0.46 6.90 0.86
CA TRP A 66 -0.78 6.16 1.00
C TRP A 66 -1.96 6.93 0.43
N TYR A 67 -2.90 6.21 -0.18
CA TYR A 67 -4.11 6.76 -0.77
C TYR A 67 -5.35 5.97 -0.34
N TRP A 68 -6.43 6.66 -0.04
CA TRP A 68 -7.76 6.08 0.20
C TRP A 68 -8.86 7.07 -0.14
N GLU A 69 -10.08 6.58 -0.23
CA GLU A 69 -11.27 7.36 -0.53
C GLU A 69 -12.31 7.23 0.59
N VAL A 70 -13.02 8.32 0.87
CA VAL A 70 -14.14 8.35 1.80
C VAL A 70 -15.30 9.07 1.14
N THR A 71 -16.44 8.39 1.04
CA THR A 71 -17.71 8.97 0.58
C THR A 71 -18.50 9.49 1.78
N LEU A 72 -18.97 10.72 1.71
CA LEU A 72 -19.93 11.26 2.67
C LEU A 72 -21.33 10.82 2.24
N ASN A 73 -21.95 9.88 2.98
CA ASN A 73 -23.25 9.33 2.64
C ASN A 73 -24.41 10.11 3.26
N LYS A 74 -24.19 10.77 4.40
CA LYS A 74 -25.20 11.53 5.13
C LYS A 74 -24.55 12.61 5.99
N GLY A 75 -25.19 13.76 6.08
CA GLY A 75 -24.86 14.83 7.02
C GLY A 75 -23.74 15.74 6.53
N SER A 76 -23.03 16.36 7.47
CA SER A 76 -21.87 17.20 7.27
C SER A 76 -20.77 16.82 8.26
N GLY A 77 -19.55 16.68 7.77
CA GLY A 77 -18.46 16.28 8.64
C GLY A 77 -17.08 16.47 8.05
N ASP A 78 -16.08 16.02 8.79
CA ASP A 78 -14.67 16.17 8.45
C ASP A 78 -14.05 14.83 8.09
N ILE A 79 -13.13 14.87 7.13
CA ILE A 79 -12.33 13.74 6.68
C ILE A 79 -10.86 14.13 6.78
N GLY A 80 -10.00 13.22 7.26
CA GLY A 80 -8.59 13.53 7.40
C GLY A 80 -7.75 12.42 8.00
N VAL A 81 -6.80 12.83 8.81
CA VAL A 81 -5.86 11.97 9.54
C VAL A 81 -5.73 12.42 10.99
N ALA A 82 -5.44 11.48 11.88
CA ALA A 82 -5.22 11.77 13.29
C ALA A 82 -4.14 10.86 13.89
N ASN A 83 -3.67 11.22 15.09
CA ASN A 83 -2.91 10.31 15.93
C ASN A 83 -3.83 9.29 16.66
N SER A 84 -3.24 8.30 17.31
CA SER A 84 -3.97 7.16 17.90
C SER A 84 -5.01 7.56 18.97
N ASP A 85 -4.76 8.63 19.74
CA ASP A 85 -5.69 9.13 20.76
C ASP A 85 -6.68 10.17 20.25
N LYS A 86 -6.64 10.48 18.93
CA LYS A 86 -7.51 11.41 18.20
C LYS A 86 -7.46 12.87 18.69
N LYS A 87 -6.48 13.22 19.55
CA LYS A 87 -6.35 14.59 20.06
C LYS A 87 -5.70 15.54 19.07
N LYS A 88 -4.84 15.00 18.20
CA LYS A 88 -4.22 15.75 17.11
C LYS A 88 -4.76 15.25 15.79
N GLN A 89 -5.20 16.15 14.94
CA GLN A 89 -5.79 15.80 13.63
C GLN A 89 -5.46 16.85 12.57
N ILE A 90 -5.34 16.41 11.33
CA ILE A 90 -5.37 17.26 10.14
C ILE A 90 -6.60 16.83 9.36
N ARG A 91 -7.54 17.76 9.12
CA ARG A 91 -8.82 17.44 8.51
C ARG A 91 -9.23 18.46 7.46
N TYR A 92 -10.00 18.01 6.51
CA TYR A 92 -10.71 18.81 5.52
C TYR A 92 -12.20 18.83 5.91
N THR A 93 -12.75 20.04 6.07
CA THR A 93 -14.11 20.26 6.58
C THR A 93 -15.08 20.44 5.43
N GLY A 94 -16.13 19.63 5.41
CA GLY A 94 -17.13 19.63 4.35
C GLY A 94 -17.91 20.92 4.27
N SER A 95 -18.37 21.45 5.40
CA SER A 95 -19.28 22.59 5.47
C SER A 95 -18.67 23.91 5.03
N HIS A 96 -17.35 24.08 5.12
CA HIS A 96 -16.68 25.36 4.85
C HIS A 96 -15.52 25.25 3.84
N GLY A 97 -15.12 24.05 3.44
CA GLY A 97 -13.94 23.88 2.58
C GLY A 97 -12.61 24.19 3.27
N ASP A 98 -12.58 24.23 4.60
CA ASP A 98 -11.41 24.58 5.38
C ASP A 98 -10.52 23.37 5.66
N SER A 99 -9.22 23.58 5.80
CA SER A 99 -8.29 22.63 6.37
C SER A 99 -7.89 23.06 7.79
N HIS A 100 -8.01 22.15 8.73
CA HIS A 100 -7.66 22.38 10.13
C HIS A 100 -6.45 21.56 10.55
N GLY A 101 -5.60 22.16 11.38
CA GLY A 101 -4.37 21.55 11.89
C GLY A 101 -4.55 20.86 13.25
N PRO A 102 -3.44 20.41 13.84
CA PRO A 102 -3.38 19.41 14.90
C PRO A 102 -3.75 19.91 16.30
N THR A 103 -4.49 20.99 16.46
CA THR A 103 -4.90 21.46 17.79
C THR A 103 -6.23 20.85 18.20
N SER A 104 -6.25 20.27 19.39
CA SER A 104 -7.43 19.72 20.05
C SER A 104 -8.49 20.78 20.40
N GLN A 105 -8.15 22.04 20.23
CA GLN A 105 -9.03 23.18 20.51
C GLN A 105 -8.62 24.33 19.60
N SER A 106 -9.43 24.71 18.67
CA SER A 106 -9.83 26.10 18.50
C SER A 106 -10.54 26.34 17.19
N PHE A 107 -11.67 26.90 17.32
CA PHE A 107 -12.23 27.86 16.40
C PHE A 107 -11.15 28.91 16.12
N GLY A 108 -10.54 28.93 14.94
CA GLY A 108 -9.65 30.02 14.55
C GLY A 108 -8.28 29.72 13.98
N THR A 109 -7.82 28.46 13.96
CA THR A 109 -6.53 28.11 13.33
C THR A 109 -6.69 27.37 12.00
N GLY A 110 -7.86 27.48 11.36
CA GLY A 110 -8.14 26.88 10.07
C GLY A 110 -7.39 27.57 8.92
N ASN A 111 -7.14 26.84 7.85
CA ASN A 111 -6.85 27.40 6.54
C ASN A 111 -8.16 27.63 5.83
N TYR A 112 -8.76 28.78 6.04
CA TYR A 112 -10.00 29.17 5.39
C TYR A 112 -9.79 29.21 3.87
N ASN A 113 -10.78 28.72 3.12
CA ASN A 113 -10.70 28.60 1.64
C ASN A 113 -9.58 27.65 1.17
N TYR A 114 -9.31 26.58 1.91
CA TYR A 114 -8.34 25.57 1.48
C TYR A 114 -8.80 24.86 0.21
N GLY A 115 -10.08 24.52 0.11
CA GLY A 115 -10.64 23.81 -1.01
C GLY A 115 -12.14 24.03 -1.16
N ALA A 116 -12.75 23.32 -2.10
CA ALA A 116 -14.18 23.40 -2.36
C ALA A 116 -14.99 22.77 -1.23
N VAL A 117 -16.12 23.36 -0.86
CA VAL A 117 -17.14 22.75 0.01
C VAL A 117 -17.56 21.40 -0.56
N TYR A 118 -17.70 20.38 0.27
CA TYR A 118 -18.22 19.07 -0.13
C TYR A 118 -19.47 18.68 0.65
N THR A 119 -20.32 17.89 0.02
CA THR A 119 -21.65 17.52 0.50
C THR A 119 -21.90 16.03 0.34
N VAL A 120 -23.10 15.59 0.71
CA VAL A 120 -23.53 14.18 0.56
C VAL A 120 -23.31 13.70 -0.89
N ASN A 121 -22.78 12.47 -1.02
CA ASN A 121 -22.36 11.78 -2.22
C ASN A 121 -21.03 12.28 -2.87
N ASP A 122 -20.41 13.32 -2.32
CA ASP A 122 -19.04 13.65 -2.71
C ASP A 122 -18.06 12.62 -2.14
N VAL A 123 -17.04 12.34 -2.92
CA VAL A 123 -15.91 11.48 -2.52
C VAL A 123 -14.71 12.35 -2.23
N ILE A 124 -14.19 12.23 -1.03
CA ILE A 124 -12.94 12.86 -0.63
C ILE A 124 -11.84 11.80 -0.61
N SER A 125 -10.85 12.01 -1.45
CA SER A 125 -9.66 11.16 -1.43
C SER A 125 -8.54 11.85 -0.68
N VAL A 126 -7.72 11.05 -0.01
CA VAL A 126 -6.58 11.52 0.77
C VAL A 126 -5.30 10.89 0.24
N ALA A 127 -4.34 11.72 -0.13
CA ALA A 127 -2.98 11.33 -0.47
C ALA A 127 -2.05 11.77 0.67
N LEU A 128 -1.62 10.80 1.48
CA LEU A 128 -0.76 10.99 2.65
C LEU A 128 0.66 10.57 2.28
N ASP A 129 1.58 11.54 2.20
CA ASP A 129 3.00 11.31 1.94
C ASP A 129 3.81 11.53 3.23
N LEU A 130 4.10 10.43 3.93
CA LEU A 130 4.89 10.47 5.15
C LEU A 130 6.38 10.66 4.87
N SER A 131 6.85 10.33 3.66
CA SER A 131 8.25 10.52 3.26
C SER A 131 8.58 12.00 3.01
N ASN A 132 7.66 12.74 2.38
CA ASN A 132 7.79 14.18 2.13
C ASN A 132 7.05 15.04 3.16
N ASN A 133 6.41 14.40 4.15
CA ASN A 133 5.68 15.06 5.22
C ASN A 133 4.56 15.99 4.69
N THR A 134 3.77 15.51 3.71
CA THR A 134 2.68 16.26 3.10
C THR A 134 1.37 15.47 3.10
N ILE A 135 0.26 16.19 3.06
CA ILE A 135 -1.07 15.62 2.87
C ILE A 135 -1.83 16.47 1.85
N THR A 136 -2.46 15.81 0.89
CA THR A 136 -3.29 16.43 -0.16
C THR A 136 -4.68 15.81 -0.11
N PHE A 137 -5.71 16.66 -0.13
CA PHE A 137 -7.08 16.20 -0.27
C PHE A 137 -7.56 16.41 -1.71
N TYR A 138 -8.42 15.52 -2.16
CA TYR A 138 -9.09 15.60 -3.46
C TYR A 138 -10.59 15.56 -3.25
N LYS A 139 -11.32 16.40 -3.97
CA LYS A 139 -12.79 16.32 -4.04
C LYS A 139 -13.17 15.77 -5.41
N ASN A 140 -13.83 14.62 -5.45
CA ASN A 140 -14.27 13.98 -6.70
C ASN A 140 -13.14 13.89 -7.74
N GLY A 141 -11.95 13.46 -7.29
CA GLY A 141 -10.74 13.33 -8.12
C GLY A 141 -9.99 14.65 -8.41
N VAL A 142 -10.53 15.80 -8.03
CA VAL A 142 -9.89 17.10 -8.24
C VAL A 142 -9.07 17.50 -7.01
N SER A 143 -7.76 17.71 -7.19
CA SER A 143 -6.86 18.13 -6.11
C SER A 143 -7.27 19.46 -5.50
N GLN A 144 -7.30 19.55 -4.18
CA GLN A 144 -7.51 20.78 -3.42
C GLN A 144 -6.19 21.45 -3.01
N GLY A 145 -5.06 20.88 -3.45
CA GLY A 145 -3.72 21.33 -3.11
C GLY A 145 -3.16 20.66 -1.85
N ILE A 146 -1.88 20.91 -1.59
CA ILE A 146 -1.20 20.41 -0.39
C ILE A 146 -1.69 21.23 0.81
N SER A 147 -2.08 20.52 1.88
CA SER A 147 -2.40 21.17 3.17
C SER A 147 -1.17 21.88 3.72
N LYS A 148 -1.36 23.05 4.33
CA LYS A 148 -0.29 23.73 5.08
C LYS A 148 0.11 23.00 6.36
N TYR A 149 -0.68 22.06 6.82
CA TYR A 149 -0.39 21.26 8.01
C TYR A 149 0.28 19.97 7.59
N THR A 150 1.32 19.59 8.31
CA THR A 150 2.18 18.46 7.99
C THR A 150 1.90 17.26 8.91
N PRO A 151 1.91 16.02 8.39
CA PRO A 151 1.67 14.80 9.17
C PRO A 151 2.56 14.64 10.41
N SER A 152 3.81 15.10 10.39
CA SER A 152 4.73 15.04 11.54
C SER A 152 4.21 15.74 12.80
N LEU A 153 3.27 16.68 12.66
CA LEU A 153 2.61 17.33 13.79
C LEU A 153 1.72 16.37 14.60
N LEU A 154 1.36 15.21 14.02
CA LEU A 154 0.51 14.20 14.66
C LEU A 154 1.32 13.21 15.50
N GLY A 155 2.62 13.04 15.23
CA GLY A 155 3.50 12.05 15.83
C GLY A 155 3.91 10.96 14.84
N ASP A 156 4.41 9.82 15.36
CA ASP A 156 5.08 8.81 14.55
C ASP A 156 4.11 7.95 13.73
N THR A 157 2.87 7.78 14.19
CA THR A 157 1.88 6.95 13.50
C THR A 157 0.61 7.74 13.23
N VAL A 158 0.17 7.70 11.98
CA VAL A 158 -0.97 8.47 11.45
C VAL A 158 -2.06 7.53 10.97
N TYR A 159 -3.30 7.84 11.33
CA TYR A 159 -4.49 7.04 11.04
C TYR A 159 -5.47 7.82 10.19
N PRO A 160 -6.14 7.24 9.17
CA PRO A 160 -7.35 7.81 8.58
C PRO A 160 -8.38 8.15 9.65
N TYR A 161 -9.05 9.30 9.46
CA TYR A 161 -9.88 9.93 10.48
C TYR A 161 -11.16 10.50 9.88
N ILE A 162 -12.25 10.40 10.64
CA ILE A 162 -13.55 11.02 10.34
C ILE A 162 -14.14 11.64 11.60
N ARG A 163 -14.99 12.68 11.42
CA ARG A 163 -15.66 13.40 12.49
C ARG A 163 -17.04 13.88 12.06
N ASN A 164 -17.99 13.88 13.00
CA ASN A 164 -19.27 14.55 12.83
C ASN A 164 -19.12 16.05 13.16
N ASP A 165 -19.32 16.91 12.15
CA ASP A 165 -19.25 18.38 12.29
C ASP A 165 -20.62 19.05 12.28
N GLN A 166 -21.72 18.30 12.33
CA GLN A 166 -23.05 18.88 12.41
C GLN A 166 -23.61 18.83 13.84
N LEU A 167 -24.22 19.94 14.29
CA LEU A 167 -24.73 20.08 15.66
C LEU A 167 -25.88 19.11 15.99
N ASN A 168 -26.68 18.75 14.98
CA ASN A 168 -27.84 17.87 15.17
C ASN A 168 -27.82 16.74 14.13
N GLY A 169 -27.91 15.52 14.60
CA GLY A 169 -28.00 14.33 13.76
C GLY A 169 -26.68 13.62 13.50
N SER A 170 -26.79 12.47 12.88
CA SER A 170 -25.65 11.59 12.57
C SER A 170 -25.05 11.89 11.20
N VAL A 171 -23.75 11.66 11.08
CA VAL A 171 -23.03 11.64 9.82
C VAL A 171 -22.68 10.20 9.47
N VAL A 172 -22.76 9.84 8.20
CA VAL A 172 -22.44 8.49 7.70
C VAL A 172 -21.36 8.61 6.63
N TYR A 173 -20.32 7.79 6.76
CA TYR A 173 -19.21 7.69 5.85
C TYR A 173 -19.03 6.26 5.34
N THR A 174 -18.63 6.11 4.09
CA THR A 174 -18.14 4.82 3.57
C THR A 174 -16.73 5.02 3.03
N ALA A 175 -15.78 4.21 3.53
CA ALA A 175 -14.39 4.26 3.10
C ALA A 175 -14.08 3.14 2.10
N ASN A 176 -13.17 3.44 1.19
CA ASN A 176 -12.42 2.47 0.41
C ASN A 176 -10.93 2.67 0.71
N PHE A 177 -10.32 1.70 1.38
CA PHE A 177 -8.90 1.71 1.72
C PHE A 177 -8.04 0.99 0.68
N GLY A 178 -8.64 0.39 -0.36
CA GLY A 178 -7.96 -0.36 -1.40
C GLY A 178 -8.35 -1.83 -1.47
N ALA A 179 -9.35 -2.27 -0.70
CA ALA A 179 -9.92 -3.61 -0.84
C ALA A 179 -10.72 -3.80 -2.15
N SER A 180 -11.17 -2.71 -2.74
CA SER A 180 -11.84 -2.64 -4.05
C SER A 180 -11.26 -1.50 -4.89
N ASP A 181 -11.61 -1.46 -6.18
CA ASP A 181 -11.19 -0.40 -7.08
C ASP A 181 -11.60 0.98 -6.56
N PHE A 182 -10.69 1.93 -6.66
CA PHE A 182 -10.97 3.32 -6.33
C PHE A 182 -11.82 3.97 -7.42
N LYS A 183 -12.63 4.94 -7.02
CA LYS A 183 -13.44 5.72 -7.95
C LYS A 183 -12.60 6.68 -8.79
N TYR A 184 -11.47 7.12 -8.23
CA TYR A 184 -10.55 8.06 -8.89
C TYR A 184 -9.14 7.49 -8.96
N PRO A 185 -8.33 7.92 -9.95
CA PRO A 185 -6.94 7.46 -10.08
C PRO A 185 -6.12 7.77 -8.83
N ILE A 186 -5.33 6.80 -8.41
CA ILE A 186 -4.32 7.01 -7.35
C ILE A 186 -3.23 7.95 -7.91
N PRO A 187 -2.83 9.00 -7.18
CA PRO A 187 -1.70 9.84 -7.59
C PRO A 187 -0.41 9.03 -7.74
N GLU A 188 0.45 9.42 -8.67
CA GLU A 188 1.72 8.73 -8.93
C GLU A 188 2.56 8.57 -7.67
N GLY A 189 3.07 7.34 -7.46
CA GLY A 189 3.93 6.99 -6.33
C GLY A 189 3.19 6.72 -5.01
N PHE A 190 1.85 6.81 -4.99
CA PHE A 190 1.05 6.41 -3.83
C PHE A 190 0.55 4.97 -3.96
N LEU A 191 0.37 4.32 -2.82
CA LEU A 191 -0.18 2.97 -2.71
C LEU A 191 -1.56 3.01 -2.07
N PRO A 192 -2.43 2.02 -2.34
CA PRO A 192 -3.65 1.83 -1.55
C PRO A 192 -3.32 1.74 -0.06
N TYR A 193 -4.12 2.36 0.79
CA TYR A 193 -3.87 2.33 2.25
C TYR A 193 -3.92 0.92 2.83
N GLN A 194 -4.79 0.08 2.29
CA GLN A 194 -4.79 -1.35 2.51
C GLN A 194 -4.03 -2.02 1.37
N GLU A 195 -2.91 -2.64 1.70
CA GLU A 195 -2.22 -3.50 0.75
C GLU A 195 -3.07 -4.75 0.53
N SER A 196 -3.58 -4.94 -0.68
CA SER A 196 -4.17 -6.21 -1.08
C SER A 196 -3.10 -7.28 -1.02
N GLY A 197 -3.36 -8.44 -0.42
CA GLY A 197 -2.38 -9.50 -0.16
C GLY A 197 -1.75 -10.15 -1.40
N THR A 198 -1.63 -9.45 -2.50
CA THR A 198 -0.93 -9.78 -3.74
C THR A 198 0.00 -8.64 -4.20
N SER A 199 0.47 -7.78 -3.29
CA SER A 199 1.51 -6.83 -3.64
C SER A 199 2.85 -7.37 -3.19
N THR A 200 3.59 -7.99 -4.10
CA THR A 200 5.03 -8.07 -4.02
C THR A 200 5.58 -6.67 -4.27
N THR A 201 5.60 -5.84 -3.23
CA THR A 201 6.39 -4.61 -3.25
C THR A 201 7.85 -5.04 -3.17
N PRO A 202 8.72 -4.64 -4.08
CA PRO A 202 10.15 -4.80 -3.87
C PRO A 202 10.55 -3.90 -2.71
N ASP A 203 11.02 -4.50 -1.62
CA ASP A 203 11.71 -3.80 -0.54
C ASP A 203 12.94 -3.08 -1.14
N PRO A 204 13.09 -1.74 -1.00
CA PRO A 204 14.25 -1.04 -1.53
C PRO A 204 15.55 -1.31 -0.75
N SER A 205 15.59 -2.23 0.19
CA SER A 205 16.75 -2.50 1.04
C SER A 205 17.38 -3.90 0.88
N THR A 206 17.08 -4.65 -0.18
CA THR A 206 17.89 -5.81 -0.53
C THR A 206 18.76 -5.49 -1.73
N THR A 207 19.99 -5.12 -1.44
CA THR A 207 21.10 -5.21 -2.40
C THR A 207 21.15 -6.65 -2.89
N PRO A 208 21.05 -6.92 -4.20
CA PRO A 208 21.25 -8.28 -4.69
C PRO A 208 22.68 -8.69 -4.43
N ASP A 209 22.87 -9.76 -3.67
CA ASP A 209 24.12 -10.52 -3.59
C ASP A 209 24.49 -10.99 -5.02
N PRO A 210 25.73 -10.75 -5.51
CA PRO A 210 26.15 -11.13 -6.86
C PRO A 210 26.58 -12.58 -6.99
N SER A 211 25.81 -13.54 -6.49
CA SER A 211 26.07 -14.96 -6.67
C SER A 211 24.80 -15.78 -6.83
N ASP A 212 24.15 -15.64 -7.99
CA ASP A 212 23.37 -16.73 -8.55
C ASP A 212 23.70 -16.87 -10.03
N THR A 213 24.71 -17.67 -10.23
CA THR A 213 25.04 -18.30 -11.48
C THR A 213 24.04 -19.43 -11.70
N ASP A 214 23.37 -19.41 -12.86
CA ASP A 214 22.78 -20.56 -13.52
C ASP A 214 21.56 -21.24 -12.83
N GLY A 215 20.38 -20.64 -13.04
CA GLY A 215 19.12 -21.38 -13.02
C GLY A 215 18.65 -21.58 -14.45
N SER A 216 18.90 -22.74 -15.04
CA SER A 216 18.31 -23.15 -16.33
C SER A 216 16.80 -22.95 -16.30
N GLN A 217 16.31 -21.90 -16.94
CA GLN A 217 14.90 -21.67 -17.16
C GLN A 217 14.37 -22.74 -18.11
N PRO A 218 13.21 -23.39 -17.86
CA PRO A 218 12.67 -24.38 -18.77
C PRO A 218 12.56 -23.83 -20.18
N ALA A 219 13.08 -24.55 -21.17
CA ALA A 219 12.95 -24.22 -22.58
C ALA A 219 11.47 -24.10 -22.94
N GLY A 220 11.01 -22.91 -23.35
CA GLY A 220 9.64 -22.74 -23.82
C GLY A 220 8.87 -21.54 -23.26
N ASP A 221 9.41 -20.81 -22.28
CA ASP A 221 8.71 -19.68 -21.64
C ASP A 221 9.28 -18.31 -21.97
N ARG A 222 9.49 -18.02 -23.24
CA ARG A 222 9.99 -16.72 -23.72
C ARG A 222 9.06 -16.09 -24.74
N ALA A 223 9.14 -14.78 -24.88
CA ALA A 223 8.44 -14.02 -25.91
C ALA A 223 9.22 -12.80 -26.35
N ILE A 224 9.08 -12.44 -27.61
CA ILE A 224 9.47 -11.12 -28.11
C ILE A 224 8.28 -10.19 -27.93
N LEU A 225 8.44 -9.17 -27.10
CA LEU A 225 7.53 -8.04 -26.99
C LEU A 225 8.03 -6.93 -27.91
N THR A 226 7.29 -6.61 -28.96
CA THR A 226 7.57 -5.46 -29.84
C THR A 226 6.64 -4.33 -29.47
N VAL A 227 7.18 -3.19 -29.03
CA VAL A 227 6.42 -1.99 -28.66
C VAL A 227 6.64 -0.94 -29.75
N THR A 228 5.55 -0.52 -30.42
CA THR A 228 5.53 0.59 -31.36
C THR A 228 5.21 1.88 -30.62
N MET A 229 6.13 2.82 -30.68
CA MET A 229 5.99 4.13 -30.02
C MET A 229 5.17 5.11 -30.89
N ASP A 230 4.63 6.16 -30.29
CA ASP A 230 3.82 7.21 -30.97
C ASP A 230 4.55 7.94 -32.11
N ASN A 231 5.87 7.86 -32.16
CA ASN A 231 6.70 8.39 -33.25
C ASN A 231 7.00 7.35 -34.36
N GLY A 232 6.36 6.16 -34.30
CA GLY A 232 6.51 5.09 -35.27
C GLY A 232 7.78 4.22 -35.11
N PHE A 233 8.54 4.39 -34.03
CA PHE A 233 9.69 3.54 -33.75
C PHE A 233 9.24 2.24 -33.06
N ASP A 234 9.69 1.12 -33.61
CA ASP A 234 9.53 -0.20 -33.00
C ASP A 234 10.71 -0.54 -32.10
N LYS A 235 10.42 -1.12 -30.95
CA LYS A 235 11.42 -1.62 -30.03
C LYS A 235 11.07 -3.02 -29.55
N GLY A 236 11.92 -3.98 -29.90
CA GLY A 236 11.78 -5.39 -29.52
C GLY A 236 12.49 -5.70 -28.21
N PHE A 237 11.85 -6.48 -27.35
CA PHE A 237 12.39 -6.98 -26.10
C PHE A 237 12.19 -8.48 -26.02
N ASP A 238 13.27 -9.22 -25.76
CA ASP A 238 13.22 -10.66 -25.52
C ASP A 238 13.01 -10.91 -24.04
N LEU A 239 11.82 -11.34 -23.65
CA LEU A 239 11.38 -11.45 -22.28
C LEU A 239 11.09 -12.90 -21.88
N SER A 240 11.29 -13.19 -20.60
CA SER A 240 10.68 -14.38 -20.01
C SER A 240 9.15 -14.22 -19.93
N LYS A 241 8.42 -15.32 -19.83
CA LYS A 241 6.96 -15.29 -19.65
C LYS A 241 6.55 -14.46 -18.43
N LYS A 242 7.33 -14.52 -17.37
CA LYS A 242 7.10 -13.73 -16.14
C LYS A 242 7.22 -12.23 -16.40
N GLU A 243 8.25 -11.79 -17.13
CA GLU A 243 8.45 -10.36 -17.46
C GLU A 243 7.39 -9.86 -18.43
N LEU A 244 7.03 -10.68 -19.41
CA LEU A 244 5.92 -10.37 -20.32
C LEU A 244 4.60 -10.18 -19.56
N ASN A 245 4.26 -11.10 -18.67
CA ASN A 245 3.05 -11.00 -17.85
C ASN A 245 3.07 -9.76 -16.95
N ALA A 246 4.23 -9.38 -16.42
CA ALA A 246 4.39 -8.16 -15.64
C ALA A 246 4.18 -6.90 -16.49
N PHE A 247 4.66 -6.89 -17.75
CA PHE A 247 4.41 -5.78 -18.69
C PHE A 247 2.92 -5.67 -19.02
N ILE A 248 2.26 -6.77 -19.35
CA ILE A 248 0.82 -6.79 -19.68
C ILE A 248 0.00 -6.30 -18.47
N ALA A 249 0.27 -6.83 -17.27
CA ALA A 249 -0.42 -6.42 -16.05
C ALA A 249 -0.23 -4.92 -15.73
N TRP A 250 0.98 -4.38 -15.98
CA TRP A 250 1.23 -2.94 -15.87
C TRP A 250 0.44 -2.15 -16.91
N TYR A 251 0.43 -2.61 -18.17
CA TYR A 251 -0.28 -1.95 -19.26
C TYR A 251 -1.78 -1.88 -18.98
N ASP A 252 -2.39 -3.01 -18.59
CA ASP A 252 -3.81 -3.12 -18.23
C ASP A 252 -4.15 -2.23 -17.02
N ALA A 253 -3.29 -2.23 -16.00
CA ALA A 253 -3.47 -1.36 -14.86
C ALA A 253 -3.40 0.11 -15.25
N LYS A 254 -2.50 0.47 -16.16
CA LYS A 254 -2.35 1.86 -16.62
C LYS A 254 -3.48 2.28 -17.55
N ASP A 255 -3.96 1.40 -18.43
CA ASP A 255 -5.13 1.64 -19.28
C ASP A 255 -6.40 1.85 -18.42
N ALA A 256 -6.50 1.12 -17.32
CA ALA A 256 -7.53 1.34 -16.29
C ALA A 256 -7.26 2.58 -15.40
N GLY A 257 -6.31 3.46 -15.77
CA GLY A 257 -5.96 4.68 -15.05
C GLY A 257 -5.13 4.47 -13.78
N ARG A 258 -4.51 3.29 -13.60
CA ARG A 258 -3.74 2.90 -12.39
C ARG A 258 -2.27 2.62 -12.72
N GLY A 259 -1.41 2.67 -11.69
CA GLY A 259 0.00 2.30 -11.82
C GLY A 259 0.91 3.39 -12.38
N ALA A 260 2.21 3.05 -12.48
CA ALA A 260 3.26 3.96 -12.92
C ALA A 260 3.08 4.35 -14.40
N SER A 261 3.49 5.57 -14.75
CA SER A 261 3.45 6.07 -16.14
C SER A 261 4.49 5.40 -17.05
N PHE A 262 5.39 4.60 -16.51
CA PHE A 262 6.42 3.87 -17.25
C PHE A 262 6.61 2.46 -16.71
N PHE A 263 7.16 1.58 -17.55
CA PHE A 263 7.60 0.24 -17.18
C PHE A 263 9.10 0.09 -17.49
N ALA A 264 9.84 -0.49 -16.55
CA ALA A 264 11.27 -0.74 -16.71
C ALA A 264 11.53 -2.17 -17.19
N ILE A 265 12.17 -2.31 -18.33
CA ILE A 265 12.55 -3.59 -18.94
C ILE A 265 14.05 -3.78 -18.83
N ASP A 266 14.50 -4.86 -18.21
CA ASP A 266 15.90 -5.23 -18.13
C ASP A 266 16.47 -5.67 -19.49
N LYS A 267 17.70 -5.23 -19.80
CA LYS A 267 18.35 -5.58 -21.08
C LYS A 267 19.03 -6.94 -21.08
N HIS A 268 19.04 -7.64 -19.95
CA HIS A 268 19.66 -8.97 -19.79
C HIS A 268 21.04 -9.09 -20.48
N ASN A 269 21.24 -10.12 -21.29
CA ASN A 269 22.50 -10.39 -22.00
C ASN A 269 22.88 -9.33 -23.05
N ASN A 270 21.99 -8.41 -23.39
CA ASN A 270 22.32 -7.23 -24.21
C ASN A 270 22.95 -6.09 -23.40
N ASN A 271 23.26 -6.34 -22.14
CA ASN A 271 23.96 -5.43 -21.26
C ASN A 271 25.46 -5.40 -21.57
N LYS A 272 25.81 -4.86 -22.75
CA LYS A 272 27.21 -4.79 -23.22
C LYS A 272 27.94 -3.59 -22.63
N GLY A 273 29.21 -3.82 -22.28
CA GLY A 273 30.17 -2.79 -21.91
C GLY A 273 30.09 -2.38 -20.47
N PRO A 274 30.75 -1.37 -19.93
CA PRO A 274 31.15 -1.27 -18.52
C PRO A 274 29.98 -1.11 -17.52
N PHE A 275 28.76 -1.39 -17.94
CA PHE A 275 27.55 -1.21 -17.13
C PHE A 275 27.23 -2.49 -16.38
N SER A 276 26.99 -2.37 -15.07
CA SER A 276 26.53 -3.47 -14.21
C SER A 276 25.05 -3.81 -14.46
N ASN A 277 24.23 -2.84 -14.86
CA ASN A 277 22.83 -3.01 -15.20
C ASN A 277 22.38 -1.95 -16.22
N ARG A 278 21.48 -2.34 -17.14
CA ARG A 278 20.84 -1.44 -18.10
C ARG A 278 19.37 -1.76 -18.19
N LYS A 279 18.53 -0.72 -18.14
CA LYS A 279 17.08 -0.84 -18.30
C LYS A 279 16.60 0.09 -19.41
N ASP A 280 15.58 -0.35 -20.11
CA ASP A 280 14.77 0.51 -20.98
C ASP A 280 13.49 0.87 -20.26
N TYR A 281 13.11 2.12 -20.30
CA TYR A 281 11.85 2.60 -19.72
C TYR A 281 10.86 2.86 -20.84
N VAL A 282 9.74 2.12 -20.84
CA VAL A 282 8.64 2.28 -21.78
C VAL A 282 7.59 3.16 -21.11
N ILE A 283 7.23 4.28 -21.75
CA ILE A 283 6.28 5.26 -21.21
C ILE A 283 4.91 4.97 -21.79
N PHE A 284 3.89 4.76 -20.95
CA PHE A 284 2.55 4.31 -21.34
C PHE A 284 1.91 5.16 -22.44
N ASN A 285 1.82 6.48 -22.23
CA ASN A 285 1.20 7.39 -23.19
C ASN A 285 2.05 7.68 -24.45
N LYS A 286 3.16 6.95 -24.62
CA LYS A 286 4.00 6.94 -25.81
C LYS A 286 3.90 5.62 -26.59
N ILE A 287 3.11 4.67 -26.12
CA ILE A 287 2.83 3.42 -26.81
C ILE A 287 1.67 3.64 -27.77
N LEU A 288 1.90 3.36 -29.05
CA LEU A 288 0.84 3.33 -30.06
C LEU A 288 0.16 1.94 -30.08
N THR A 289 0.97 0.89 -30.10
CA THR A 289 0.55 -0.51 -30.08
C THR A 289 1.70 -1.39 -29.57
N PHE A 290 1.39 -2.65 -29.24
CA PHE A 290 2.43 -3.65 -29.02
C PHE A 290 2.01 -5.01 -29.55
N GLU A 291 2.99 -5.83 -29.90
CA GLU A 291 2.85 -7.19 -30.37
C GLU A 291 3.61 -8.15 -29.45
N VAL A 292 3.05 -9.33 -29.24
CA VAL A 292 3.67 -10.40 -28.46
C VAL A 292 3.83 -11.63 -29.35
N SER A 293 5.07 -12.04 -29.59
CA SER A 293 5.43 -13.25 -30.32
C SER A 293 6.05 -14.27 -29.38
N GLU A 294 5.26 -15.24 -28.91
CA GLU A 294 5.74 -16.30 -28.01
C GLU A 294 6.55 -17.35 -28.78
N TYR A 295 7.66 -17.81 -28.19
CA TYR A 295 8.49 -18.85 -28.78
C TYR A 295 9.08 -19.79 -27.72
N SER A 296 9.47 -21.00 -28.17
CA SER A 296 10.17 -21.98 -27.36
C SER A 296 11.61 -22.07 -27.80
N THR A 297 12.55 -21.93 -26.88
CA THR A 297 13.95 -22.27 -27.15
C THR A 297 14.08 -23.81 -27.17
N LYS A 298 14.53 -24.39 -28.29
CA LYS A 298 14.85 -25.82 -28.41
C LYS A 298 16.13 -26.14 -27.68
#